data_b05cc9dd8511d17f791eeadfbbc53bfb
#
_entry.id   b05cc9dd8511d17f791eeadfbbc53bfb
#
_cell.length_a   1.000
_cell.length_b   1.000
_cell.length_c   1.000
_cell.angle_alpha   90.00
_cell.angle_beta   90.00
_cell.angle_gamma   90.00
#
_symmetry.space_group_name_H-M   'P 1'
#
loop_
_entity.id
_entity.type
_entity.pdbx_description
1 polymer ?
#
loop_
_entity_poly.entity_id
_entity_poly.type
_entity_poly.pdbx_seq_one_letter_code
_entity_poly.pdbx_strand_id
1 'polypeptide(L)'
;MKKPNVAILGATGAVGAEFITLIEERNFPYENLKLLASARSAGTELTVNGKTYVVEEAKPESFENIDIALFAGGSISKTLAPEAAKRGAIVIDNSSAFRMDLEVPLVVPEVNPEDILKHKGIIANPNCSTIIMSLGLKPLHDISPIKRIVVSTYQAVSGAGKEGIEELENQVKQYTAGEEMTANLLPTGSAPKHYPVAFNLLPQIDVFLDNDYTKEEMKMVNETQKILHDDTIQVVPTTVRVPVYRSHSESVLVETAEPVSVEAFRAACEKFPGLQVKDNPAEQIYPMPLYTSNQNDCEIGRIRKDLYNDKGMNFWIVGDQIRKGAALNALQIAEYLVEKQAF
;
A
#
# COMPACT_ATOMS: atom_id res chain seq x y z
N MET A 1 18.46 21.02 -11.20
CA MET A 1 18.34 20.08 -10.07
C MET A 1 19.28 18.90 -10.32
N LYS A 2 19.98 18.44 -9.29
CA LYS A 2 20.72 17.17 -9.32
C LYS A 2 19.71 16.03 -9.51
N LYS A 3 20.03 15.07 -10.36
CA LYS A 3 19.23 13.86 -10.54
C LYS A 3 19.84 12.73 -9.71
N PRO A 4 19.04 11.91 -9.00
CA PRO A 4 19.57 10.80 -8.23
C PRO A 4 20.01 9.63 -9.10
N ASN A 5 20.96 8.85 -8.62
CA ASN A 5 21.17 7.48 -9.04
C ASN A 5 20.16 6.59 -8.30
N VAL A 6 19.37 5.83 -9.03
CA VAL A 6 18.24 5.07 -8.48
C VAL A 6 18.48 3.57 -8.63
N ALA A 7 18.15 2.80 -7.60
CA ALA A 7 18.05 1.35 -7.68
C ALA A 7 16.63 0.88 -7.37
N ILE A 8 16.15 -0.14 -8.09
CA ILE A 8 14.89 -0.83 -7.79
C ILE A 8 15.22 -2.27 -7.40
N LEU A 9 15.00 -2.63 -6.15
CA LEU A 9 15.11 -4.01 -5.67
C LEU A 9 13.77 -4.73 -5.82
N GLY A 10 13.78 -5.92 -6.43
CA GLY A 10 12.58 -6.68 -6.75
C GLY A 10 11.92 -6.22 -8.06
N ALA A 11 12.72 -5.73 -9.01
CA ALA A 11 12.27 -5.15 -10.29
C ALA A 11 11.37 -6.06 -11.12
N THR A 12 11.49 -7.39 -10.98
CA THR A 12 10.69 -8.40 -11.71
C THR A 12 9.39 -8.79 -11.00
N GLY A 13 9.16 -8.31 -9.79
CA GLY A 13 7.92 -8.54 -9.03
C GLY A 13 6.80 -7.55 -9.41
N ALA A 14 5.58 -7.77 -8.90
CA ALA A 14 4.42 -6.92 -9.21
C ALA A 14 4.64 -5.44 -8.85
N VAL A 15 5.14 -5.17 -7.65
CA VAL A 15 5.43 -3.79 -7.19
C VAL A 15 6.64 -3.21 -7.93
N GLY A 16 7.66 -4.03 -8.22
CA GLY A 16 8.82 -3.61 -9.00
C GLY A 16 8.48 -3.21 -10.43
N ALA A 17 7.63 -3.99 -11.10
CA ALA A 17 7.12 -3.65 -12.43
C ALA A 17 6.28 -2.36 -12.40
N GLU A 18 5.49 -2.17 -11.35
CA GLU A 18 4.71 -0.93 -11.17
C GLU A 18 5.62 0.29 -10.93
N PHE A 19 6.75 0.15 -10.20
CA PHE A 19 7.75 1.21 -10.11
C PHE A 19 8.25 1.66 -11.48
N ILE A 20 8.56 0.71 -12.36
CA ILE A 20 9.02 1.00 -13.72
C ILE A 20 7.96 1.79 -14.48
N THR A 21 6.71 1.31 -14.47
CA THR A 21 5.58 2.00 -15.11
C THR A 21 5.40 3.42 -14.58
N LEU A 22 5.44 3.60 -13.26
CA LEU A 22 5.24 4.90 -12.63
C LEU A 22 6.42 5.87 -12.85
N ILE A 23 7.65 5.37 -12.91
CA ILE A 23 8.82 6.19 -13.28
C ILE A 23 8.64 6.79 -14.67
N GLU A 24 8.10 6.02 -15.62
CA GLU A 24 7.80 6.49 -16.98
C GLU A 24 6.61 7.47 -16.98
N GLU A 25 5.48 7.08 -16.43
CA GLU A 25 4.24 7.89 -16.41
C GLU A 25 4.45 9.25 -15.74
N ARG A 26 5.22 9.29 -14.65
CA ARG A 26 5.46 10.50 -13.86
C ARG A 26 6.71 11.27 -14.25
N ASN A 27 7.45 10.77 -15.25
CA ASN A 27 8.73 11.35 -15.68
C ASN A 27 9.68 11.56 -14.50
N PHE A 28 9.77 10.58 -13.61
CA PHE A 28 10.63 10.67 -12.42
C PHE A 28 12.10 10.90 -12.83
N PRO A 29 12.77 11.95 -12.34
CA PRO A 29 14.11 12.28 -12.77
C PRO A 29 15.15 11.33 -12.16
N TYR A 30 15.96 10.68 -12.96
CA TYR A 30 17.15 9.92 -12.53
C TYR A 30 18.33 10.15 -13.47
N GLU A 31 19.55 10.05 -12.94
CA GLU A 31 20.79 10.05 -13.73
C GLU A 31 21.10 8.64 -14.23
N ASN A 32 21.15 7.69 -13.31
CA ASN A 32 21.33 6.27 -13.60
C ASN A 32 20.23 5.46 -12.92
N LEU A 33 19.83 4.36 -13.58
CA LEU A 33 18.87 3.39 -13.05
C LEU A 33 19.50 2.01 -13.01
N LYS A 34 19.41 1.33 -11.86
CA LYS A 34 19.84 -0.04 -11.65
C LYS A 34 18.64 -0.91 -11.26
N LEU A 35 18.42 -2.00 -11.98
CA LEU A 35 17.35 -2.95 -11.70
C LEU A 35 17.93 -4.18 -11.02
N LEU A 36 17.43 -4.51 -9.83
CA LEU A 36 17.96 -5.56 -8.98
C LEU A 36 16.88 -6.60 -8.66
N ALA A 37 17.26 -7.87 -8.64
CA ALA A 37 16.37 -8.96 -8.23
C ALA A 37 17.17 -10.13 -7.62
N SER A 38 16.50 -11.24 -7.33
CA SER A 38 17.19 -12.49 -6.91
C SER A 38 18.06 -13.06 -8.03
N ALA A 39 19.01 -13.92 -7.67
CA ALA A 39 19.85 -14.64 -8.65
C ALA A 39 19.04 -15.37 -9.74
N ARG A 40 17.83 -15.86 -9.39
CA ARG A 40 16.92 -16.53 -10.34
C ARG A 40 16.45 -15.61 -11.47
N SER A 41 16.29 -14.33 -11.18
CA SER A 41 15.79 -13.33 -12.12
C SER A 41 16.89 -12.46 -12.74
N ALA A 42 18.14 -12.61 -12.31
CA ALA A 42 19.28 -11.94 -12.91
C ALA A 42 19.46 -12.35 -14.39
N GLY A 43 19.82 -11.38 -15.23
CA GLY A 43 19.91 -11.56 -16.68
C GLY A 43 18.60 -11.28 -17.44
N THR A 44 17.45 -11.08 -16.74
CA THR A 44 16.21 -10.63 -17.38
C THR A 44 16.40 -9.22 -17.95
N GLU A 45 15.91 -8.99 -19.15
CA GLU A 45 15.91 -7.66 -19.77
C GLU A 45 14.56 -6.96 -19.53
N LEU A 46 14.61 -5.72 -19.08
CA LEU A 46 13.45 -4.86 -18.88
C LEU A 46 13.69 -3.52 -19.60
N THR A 47 12.65 -2.96 -20.19
CA THR A 47 12.71 -1.66 -20.87
C THR A 47 12.13 -0.58 -19.97
N VAL A 48 12.86 0.53 -19.83
CA VAL A 48 12.43 1.73 -19.09
C VAL A 48 12.75 2.96 -19.93
N ASN A 49 11.75 3.80 -20.23
CA ASN A 49 11.89 4.98 -21.10
C ASN A 49 12.57 4.66 -22.45
N GLY A 50 12.22 3.51 -23.05
CA GLY A 50 12.77 3.07 -24.32
C GLY A 50 14.20 2.53 -24.28
N LYS A 51 14.84 2.47 -23.11
CA LYS A 51 16.18 1.91 -22.90
C LYS A 51 16.09 0.54 -22.24
N THR A 52 16.80 -0.45 -22.76
CA THR A 52 16.89 -1.78 -22.17
C THR A 52 17.91 -1.82 -21.02
N TYR A 53 17.48 -2.39 -19.90
CA TYR A 53 18.29 -2.64 -18.71
C TYR A 53 18.33 -4.14 -18.42
N VAL A 54 19.51 -4.64 -18.10
CA VAL A 54 19.68 -6.02 -17.63
C VAL A 54 19.51 -6.03 -16.11
N VAL A 55 18.64 -6.88 -15.60
CA VAL A 55 18.44 -7.07 -14.16
C VAL A 55 19.65 -7.76 -13.57
N GLU A 56 20.24 -7.16 -12.53
CA GLU A 56 21.39 -7.69 -11.81
C GLU A 56 20.95 -8.46 -10.55
N GLU A 57 21.78 -9.40 -10.10
CA GLU A 57 21.58 -10.01 -8.77
C GLU A 57 21.82 -8.98 -7.67
N ALA A 58 20.87 -8.87 -6.74
CA ALA A 58 20.95 -7.96 -5.63
C ALA A 58 21.98 -8.43 -4.58
N LYS A 59 23.01 -7.63 -4.37
CA LYS A 59 24.09 -7.82 -3.39
C LYS A 59 24.32 -6.50 -2.65
N PRO A 60 24.97 -6.51 -1.46
CA PRO A 60 25.31 -5.26 -0.78
C PRO A 60 26.04 -4.25 -1.66
N GLU A 61 26.99 -4.71 -2.50
CA GLU A 61 27.79 -3.88 -3.40
C GLU A 61 26.97 -3.24 -4.53
N SER A 62 25.79 -3.83 -4.83
CA SER A 62 24.87 -3.28 -5.86
C SER A 62 24.40 -1.87 -5.54
N PHE A 63 24.48 -1.45 -4.26
CA PHE A 63 24.02 -0.14 -3.79
C PHE A 63 25.15 0.91 -3.72
N GLU A 64 26.34 0.61 -4.20
CA GLU A 64 27.39 1.61 -4.34
C GLU A 64 27.02 2.67 -5.36
N ASN A 65 27.22 3.94 -4.99
CA ASN A 65 26.85 5.13 -5.79
C ASN A 65 25.35 5.24 -6.10
N ILE A 66 24.47 4.66 -5.28
CA ILE A 66 23.03 4.84 -5.34
C ILE A 66 22.63 5.92 -4.35
N ASP A 67 21.85 6.91 -4.80
CA ASP A 67 21.29 7.96 -3.96
C ASP A 67 19.92 7.53 -3.36
N ILE A 68 19.05 6.92 -4.16
CA ILE A 68 17.71 6.46 -3.74
C ILE A 68 17.50 5.00 -4.15
N ALA A 69 17.06 4.17 -3.22
CA ALA A 69 16.78 2.75 -3.47
C ALA A 69 15.31 2.42 -3.12
N LEU A 70 14.53 2.04 -4.14
CA LEU A 70 13.13 1.61 -4.01
C LEU A 70 13.09 0.10 -3.80
N PHE A 71 12.66 -0.34 -2.62
CA PHE A 71 12.68 -1.74 -2.23
C PHE A 71 11.30 -2.40 -2.33
N ALA A 72 11.18 -3.41 -3.17
CA ALA A 72 10.05 -4.34 -3.28
C ALA A 72 10.51 -5.80 -3.08
N GLY A 73 11.56 -5.99 -2.29
CA GLY A 73 12.26 -7.29 -2.14
C GLY A 73 11.67 -8.23 -1.09
N GLY A 74 10.57 -7.86 -0.40
CA GLY A 74 10.01 -8.69 0.66
C GLY A 74 11.01 -8.91 1.83
N SER A 75 11.20 -10.16 2.25
CA SER A 75 12.04 -10.49 3.43
C SER A 75 13.51 -10.12 3.30
N ILE A 76 14.05 -10.04 2.07
CA ILE A 76 15.46 -9.67 1.84
C ILE A 76 15.75 -8.21 2.21
N SER A 77 14.72 -7.36 2.26
CA SER A 77 14.84 -5.97 2.71
C SER A 77 15.49 -5.87 4.08
N LYS A 78 15.15 -6.78 5.00
CA LYS A 78 15.72 -6.81 6.35
C LYS A 78 17.26 -6.88 6.36
N THR A 79 17.84 -7.53 5.37
CA THR A 79 19.30 -7.70 5.23
C THR A 79 19.91 -6.59 4.38
N LEU A 80 19.29 -6.29 3.24
CA LEU A 80 19.90 -5.39 2.25
C LEU A 80 19.66 -3.91 2.54
N ALA A 81 18.55 -3.52 3.21
CA ALA A 81 18.28 -2.11 3.46
C ALA A 81 19.34 -1.45 4.37
N PRO A 82 19.76 -2.07 5.49
CA PRO A 82 20.86 -1.50 6.28
C PRO A 82 22.18 -1.44 5.52
N GLU A 83 22.45 -2.40 4.64
CA GLU A 83 23.68 -2.42 3.83
C GLU A 83 23.65 -1.32 2.75
N ALA A 84 22.51 -1.07 2.14
CA ALA A 84 22.32 0.05 1.20
C ALA A 84 22.48 1.40 1.92
N ALA A 85 21.84 1.57 3.07
CA ALA A 85 21.95 2.79 3.87
C ALA A 85 23.38 3.09 4.32
N LYS A 86 24.16 2.08 4.73
CA LYS A 86 25.59 2.22 5.06
C LYS A 86 26.42 2.73 3.89
N ARG A 87 25.99 2.46 2.64
CA ARG A 87 26.66 2.91 1.39
C ARG A 87 26.17 4.28 0.93
N GLY A 88 25.30 4.93 1.71
CA GLY A 88 24.82 6.27 1.47
C GLY A 88 23.48 6.33 0.70
N ALA A 89 22.88 5.22 0.35
CA ALA A 89 21.58 5.21 -0.29
C ALA A 89 20.45 5.51 0.72
N ILE A 90 19.47 6.31 0.31
CA ILE A 90 18.21 6.43 1.06
C ILE A 90 17.28 5.32 0.56
N VAL A 91 16.97 4.39 1.45
CA VAL A 91 16.11 3.24 1.14
C VAL A 91 14.67 3.58 1.44
N ILE A 92 13.76 3.37 0.49
CA ILE A 92 12.32 3.42 0.67
C ILE A 92 11.79 1.99 0.59
N ASP A 93 11.42 1.41 1.73
CA ASP A 93 11.15 -0.02 1.87
C ASP A 93 9.65 -0.34 1.97
N ASN A 94 9.14 -1.12 1.01
CA ASN A 94 7.75 -1.59 1.02
C ASN A 94 7.51 -2.81 1.93
N SER A 95 8.55 -3.43 2.47
CA SER A 95 8.38 -4.56 3.38
C SER A 95 7.90 -4.11 4.77
N SER A 96 7.47 -5.06 5.58
CA SER A 96 7.09 -4.77 6.97
C SER A 96 8.28 -4.72 7.94
N ALA A 97 9.52 -4.88 7.44
CA ALA A 97 10.70 -5.12 8.28
C ALA A 97 11.01 -3.97 9.25
N PHE A 98 10.79 -2.72 8.82
CA PHE A 98 11.20 -1.53 9.55
C PHE A 98 10.04 -0.62 9.97
N ARG A 99 8.78 -0.96 9.62
CA ARG A 99 7.64 -0.07 9.81
C ARG A 99 7.44 0.36 11.26
N MET A 100 7.70 -0.53 12.22
CA MET A 100 7.53 -0.26 13.64
C MET A 100 8.83 0.10 14.37
N ASP A 101 9.95 0.24 13.66
CA ASP A 101 11.19 0.77 14.21
C ASP A 101 11.00 2.26 14.56
N LEU A 102 11.36 2.67 15.77
CA LEU A 102 11.19 4.04 16.26
C LEU A 102 12.07 5.05 15.53
N GLU A 103 13.19 4.60 14.96
CA GLU A 103 14.11 5.47 14.23
C GLU A 103 13.82 5.54 12.73
N VAL A 104 12.87 4.73 12.25
CA VAL A 104 12.48 4.68 10.84
C VAL A 104 11.13 5.36 10.64
N PRO A 105 11.03 6.46 9.90
CA PRO A 105 9.76 7.09 9.60
C PRO A 105 8.88 6.19 8.75
N LEU A 106 7.58 6.17 9.06
CA LEU A 106 6.54 5.45 8.33
C LEU A 106 5.65 6.47 7.64
N VAL A 107 5.65 6.53 6.30
CA VAL A 107 5.19 7.71 5.60
C VAL A 107 4.11 7.44 4.56
N VAL A 108 3.03 8.24 4.63
CA VAL A 108 2.09 8.50 3.55
C VAL A 108 2.25 9.98 3.16
N PRO A 109 2.79 10.32 1.98
CA PRO A 109 3.17 11.69 1.63
C PRO A 109 2.05 12.74 1.73
N GLU A 110 0.80 12.35 1.55
CA GLU A 110 -0.35 13.25 1.71
C GLU A 110 -0.76 13.44 3.18
N VAL A 111 -0.24 12.60 4.10
CA VAL A 111 -0.67 12.58 5.52
C VAL A 111 0.39 13.17 6.44
N ASN A 112 1.64 12.71 6.32
CA ASN A 112 2.77 13.09 7.18
C ASN A 112 4.08 13.30 6.39
N PRO A 113 4.10 14.17 5.35
CA PRO A 113 5.27 14.34 4.48
C PRO A 113 6.52 14.84 5.21
N GLU A 114 6.36 15.58 6.30
CA GLU A 114 7.47 16.11 7.11
C GLU A 114 8.30 15.01 7.79
N ASP A 115 7.75 13.81 7.96
CA ASP A 115 8.48 12.68 8.53
C ASP A 115 9.54 12.14 7.57
N ILE A 116 9.39 12.36 6.26
CA ILE A 116 10.37 11.93 5.24
C ILE A 116 11.77 12.41 5.63
N LEU A 117 11.91 13.66 6.07
CA LEU A 117 13.21 14.26 6.38
C LEU A 117 13.81 13.82 7.73
N LYS A 118 13.08 13.01 8.51
CA LYS A 118 13.55 12.48 9.81
C LYS A 118 14.31 11.16 9.67
N HIS A 119 14.47 10.62 8.46
CA HIS A 119 15.09 9.33 8.22
C HIS A 119 16.58 9.30 8.61
N LYS A 120 17.06 8.10 8.94
CA LYS A 120 18.48 7.78 9.16
C LYS A 120 19.01 6.82 8.08
N GLY A 121 18.60 7.04 6.82
CA GLY A 121 18.93 6.21 5.67
C GLY A 121 17.86 5.21 5.25
N ILE A 122 16.82 4.96 6.07
CA ILE A 122 15.69 4.09 5.72
C ILE A 122 14.39 4.84 5.99
N ILE A 123 13.44 4.74 5.06
CA ILE A 123 12.06 5.22 5.17
C ILE A 123 11.15 4.02 4.88
N ALA A 124 10.20 3.74 5.78
CA ALA A 124 9.26 2.65 5.60
C ALA A 124 8.00 3.12 4.86
N ASN A 125 7.60 2.36 3.86
CA ASN A 125 6.34 2.49 3.15
C ASN A 125 5.28 1.63 3.88
N PRO A 126 4.12 2.18 4.27
CA PRO A 126 3.16 1.46 5.09
C PRO A 126 2.49 0.28 4.37
N ASN A 127 1.68 -0.47 5.12
CA ASN A 127 0.78 -1.48 4.59
C ASN A 127 -0.24 -0.86 3.62
N CYS A 128 -0.60 -1.60 2.58
CA CYS A 128 -1.47 -1.10 1.50
C CYS A 128 -2.85 -0.64 2.00
N SER A 129 -3.49 -1.43 2.87
CA SER A 129 -4.78 -1.04 3.45
C SER A 129 -4.61 0.16 4.39
N THR A 130 -3.54 0.22 5.17
CA THR A 130 -3.26 1.39 6.02
C THR A 130 -3.09 2.67 5.20
N ILE A 131 -2.38 2.61 4.06
CA ILE A 131 -2.22 3.78 3.17
C ILE A 131 -3.57 4.25 2.66
N ILE A 132 -4.38 3.32 2.10
CA ILE A 132 -5.69 3.65 1.52
C ILE A 132 -6.61 4.25 2.58
N MET A 133 -6.72 3.61 3.75
CA MET A 133 -7.52 4.11 4.86
C MET A 133 -7.07 5.51 5.32
N SER A 134 -5.76 5.73 5.43
CA SER A 134 -5.19 6.99 5.93
C SER A 134 -5.58 8.20 5.07
N LEU A 135 -5.73 8.03 3.75
CA LEU A 135 -6.21 9.10 2.87
C LEU A 135 -7.66 9.53 3.19
N GLY A 136 -8.52 8.58 3.56
CA GLY A 136 -9.88 8.89 4.02
C GLY A 136 -9.93 9.44 5.44
N LEU A 137 -9.01 9.02 6.31
CA LEU A 137 -8.97 9.45 7.70
C LEU A 137 -8.44 10.87 7.88
N LYS A 138 -7.37 11.24 7.15
CA LYS A 138 -6.67 12.52 7.36
C LYS A 138 -7.57 13.75 7.21
N PRO A 139 -8.39 13.89 6.15
CA PRO A 139 -9.29 15.04 6.04
C PRO A 139 -10.27 15.16 7.20
N LEU A 140 -10.74 14.03 7.76
CA LEU A 140 -11.64 14.03 8.92
C LEU A 140 -10.89 14.36 10.20
N HIS A 141 -9.70 13.77 10.39
CA HIS A 141 -8.85 14.00 11.56
C HIS A 141 -8.42 15.47 11.69
N ASP A 142 -8.20 16.16 10.57
CA ASP A 142 -7.85 17.58 10.54
C ASP A 142 -9.03 18.50 10.96
N ILE A 143 -10.26 18.04 10.77
CA ILE A 143 -11.47 18.78 11.25
C ILE A 143 -11.68 18.50 12.74
N SER A 144 -11.62 17.24 13.14
CA SER A 144 -11.81 16.82 14.53
C SER A 144 -10.98 15.56 14.81
N PRO A 145 -10.16 15.54 15.88
CA PRO A 145 -9.32 14.39 16.20
C PRO A 145 -10.11 13.09 16.27
N ILE A 146 -9.62 12.07 15.58
CA ILE A 146 -10.20 10.73 15.58
C ILE A 146 -9.92 10.06 16.93
N LYS A 147 -10.92 9.36 17.47
CA LYS A 147 -10.81 8.60 18.72
C LYS A 147 -10.90 7.11 18.49
N ARG A 148 -11.77 6.69 17.57
CA ARG A 148 -11.97 5.27 17.29
C ARG A 148 -12.25 5.04 15.80
N ILE A 149 -11.74 3.91 15.30
CA ILE A 149 -11.94 3.46 13.94
C ILE A 149 -12.40 2.00 14.00
N VAL A 150 -13.49 1.67 13.33
CA VAL A 150 -13.88 0.29 13.04
C VAL A 150 -13.82 0.13 11.54
N VAL A 151 -13.03 -0.82 11.07
CA VAL A 151 -12.80 -1.03 9.63
C VAL A 151 -12.93 -2.48 9.24
N SER A 152 -13.67 -2.73 8.16
CA SER A 152 -13.63 -4.01 7.45
C SER A 152 -13.05 -3.79 6.07
N THR A 153 -12.01 -4.58 5.72
CA THR A 153 -11.39 -4.51 4.41
C THR A 153 -11.88 -5.62 3.50
N TYR A 154 -11.90 -5.35 2.21
CA TYR A 154 -12.20 -6.29 1.13
C TYR A 154 -11.03 -6.24 0.17
N GLN A 155 -10.03 -7.13 0.43
CA GLN A 155 -8.72 -7.04 -0.19
C GLN A 155 -8.61 -7.96 -1.42
N ALA A 156 -8.18 -7.38 -2.52
CA ALA A 156 -7.94 -8.07 -3.79
C ALA A 156 -6.86 -9.14 -3.69
N VAL A 157 -6.96 -10.19 -4.50
CA VAL A 157 -6.02 -11.33 -4.50
C VAL A 157 -4.60 -10.94 -4.92
N SER A 158 -4.44 -9.89 -5.72
CA SER A 158 -3.11 -9.38 -6.12
C SER A 158 -2.26 -8.85 -4.95
N GLY A 159 -2.88 -8.63 -3.77
CA GLY A 159 -2.15 -8.39 -2.52
C GLY A 159 -1.31 -9.60 -2.07
N ALA A 160 -1.62 -10.80 -2.54
CA ALA A 160 -0.81 -12.01 -2.37
C ALA A 160 0.17 -12.25 -3.54
N GLY A 161 0.40 -11.25 -4.39
CA GLY A 161 1.28 -11.35 -5.54
C GLY A 161 0.59 -11.87 -6.81
N LYS A 162 1.42 -12.15 -7.83
CA LYS A 162 0.94 -12.69 -9.11
C LYS A 162 0.26 -14.04 -8.94
N GLU A 163 0.79 -14.86 -8.05
CA GLU A 163 0.26 -16.19 -7.74
C GLU A 163 -1.19 -16.12 -7.21
N GLY A 164 -1.55 -15.07 -6.48
CA GLY A 164 -2.93 -14.87 -6.02
C GLY A 164 -3.92 -14.61 -7.17
N ILE A 165 -3.50 -13.88 -8.20
CA ILE A 165 -4.29 -13.67 -9.42
C ILE A 165 -4.45 -14.99 -10.19
N GLU A 166 -3.35 -15.70 -10.41
CA GLU A 166 -3.33 -16.97 -11.13
C GLU A 166 -4.19 -18.02 -10.41
N GLU A 167 -4.16 -18.08 -9.09
CA GLU A 167 -5.00 -18.99 -8.31
C GLU A 167 -6.48 -18.68 -8.50
N LEU A 168 -6.89 -17.41 -8.42
CA LEU A 168 -8.27 -17.00 -8.67
C LEU A 168 -8.73 -17.37 -10.09
N GLU A 169 -7.90 -17.07 -11.10
CA GLU A 169 -8.23 -17.39 -12.50
C GLU A 169 -8.41 -18.90 -12.73
N ASN A 170 -7.53 -19.71 -12.15
CA ASN A 170 -7.59 -21.15 -12.28
C ASN A 170 -8.84 -21.71 -11.58
N GLN A 171 -9.18 -21.22 -10.39
CA GLN A 171 -10.38 -21.62 -9.66
C GLN A 171 -11.66 -21.26 -10.42
N VAL A 172 -11.73 -20.09 -11.06
CA VAL A 172 -12.86 -19.70 -11.91
C VAL A 172 -13.00 -20.65 -13.11
N LYS A 173 -11.88 -21.00 -13.78
CA LYS A 173 -11.87 -21.96 -14.89
C LYS A 173 -12.35 -23.36 -14.44
N GLN A 174 -11.82 -23.86 -13.33
CA GLN A 174 -12.22 -25.15 -12.76
C GLN A 174 -13.71 -25.17 -12.41
N TYR A 175 -14.21 -24.14 -11.73
CA TYR A 175 -15.62 -24.02 -11.37
C TYR A 175 -16.54 -24.05 -12.60
N THR A 176 -16.19 -23.30 -13.64
CA THR A 176 -16.99 -23.24 -14.89
C THR A 176 -16.92 -24.54 -15.69
N ALA A 177 -15.85 -25.32 -15.53
CA ALA A 177 -15.71 -26.66 -16.13
C ALA A 177 -16.42 -27.76 -15.30
N GLY A 178 -16.99 -27.44 -14.14
CA GLY A 178 -17.58 -28.41 -13.22
C GLY A 178 -16.54 -29.26 -12.46
N GLU A 179 -15.32 -28.77 -12.37
CA GLU A 179 -14.20 -29.40 -11.67
C GLU A 179 -14.11 -28.89 -10.21
N GLU A 180 -13.44 -29.66 -9.35
CA GLU A 180 -13.12 -29.22 -8.01
C GLU A 180 -12.06 -28.13 -8.03
N MET A 181 -12.31 -27.02 -7.31
CA MET A 181 -11.37 -25.91 -7.22
C MET A 181 -10.17 -26.26 -6.35
N THR A 182 -8.96 -26.09 -6.87
CA THR A 182 -7.71 -26.26 -6.11
C THR A 182 -7.35 -24.98 -5.38
N ALA A 183 -6.88 -25.11 -4.11
CA ALA A 183 -6.42 -24.00 -3.28
C ALA A 183 -5.05 -24.34 -2.69
N ASN A 184 -4.02 -23.55 -3.03
CA ASN A 184 -2.64 -23.82 -2.65
C ASN A 184 -1.95 -22.62 -1.98
N LEU A 185 -2.53 -21.44 -2.04
CA LEU A 185 -1.91 -20.20 -1.59
C LEU A 185 -2.67 -19.51 -0.46
N LEU A 186 -4.00 -19.37 -0.59
CA LEU A 186 -4.79 -18.54 0.32
C LEU A 186 -5.41 -19.35 1.47
N PRO A 187 -5.52 -18.81 2.69
CA PRO A 187 -5.36 -17.40 3.10
C PRO A 187 -3.92 -16.87 3.14
N THR A 188 -2.94 -17.71 3.35
CA THR A 188 -1.49 -17.43 3.29
C THR A 188 -0.71 -18.70 2.97
N GLY A 189 0.40 -18.58 2.23
CA GLY A 189 1.18 -19.73 1.79
C GLY A 189 1.76 -20.59 2.93
N SER A 190 1.85 -20.06 4.15
CA SER A 190 2.27 -20.80 5.36
C SER A 190 1.11 -21.43 6.14
N ALA A 191 -0.14 -21.24 5.73
CA ALA A 191 -1.28 -21.82 6.42
C ALA A 191 -1.29 -23.36 6.29
N PRO A 192 -1.68 -24.08 7.36
CA PRO A 192 -1.79 -25.54 7.31
C PRO A 192 -2.95 -26.02 6.42
N LYS A 193 -3.88 -25.12 6.09
CA LYS A 193 -5.04 -25.39 5.24
C LYS A 193 -5.30 -24.20 4.33
N HIS A 194 -5.57 -24.48 3.06
CA HIS A 194 -5.91 -23.50 2.06
C HIS A 194 -7.38 -23.63 1.65
N TYR A 195 -7.95 -22.52 1.19
CA TYR A 195 -9.35 -22.44 0.77
C TYR A 195 -9.48 -21.72 -0.55
N PRO A 196 -10.38 -22.12 -1.43
CA PRO A 196 -10.64 -21.39 -2.65
C PRO A 196 -11.20 -19.99 -2.34
N VAL A 197 -10.70 -19.00 -3.09
CA VAL A 197 -11.19 -17.63 -3.00
C VAL A 197 -12.26 -17.33 -4.04
N ALA A 198 -12.27 -18.03 -5.18
CA ALA A 198 -13.32 -17.85 -6.19
C ALA A 198 -14.70 -18.12 -5.58
N PHE A 199 -15.62 -17.15 -5.73
CA PHE A 199 -16.98 -17.18 -5.18
C PHE A 199 -17.05 -17.34 -3.65
N ASN A 200 -15.99 -16.94 -2.93
CA ASN A 200 -15.86 -17.08 -1.50
C ASN A 200 -15.26 -15.83 -0.86
N LEU A 201 -15.35 -15.74 0.48
CA LEU A 201 -14.69 -14.73 1.30
C LEU A 201 -13.81 -15.43 2.32
N LEU A 202 -12.55 -15.00 2.44
CA LEU A 202 -11.62 -15.55 3.42
C LEU A 202 -11.36 -14.49 4.51
N PRO A 203 -11.94 -14.62 5.72
CA PRO A 203 -11.76 -13.65 6.80
C PRO A 203 -10.43 -13.88 7.54
N GLN A 204 -9.38 -14.02 6.77
CA GLN A 204 -8.01 -14.16 7.24
C GLN A 204 -7.06 -13.65 6.16
N ILE A 205 -6.19 -12.72 6.52
CA ILE A 205 -5.04 -12.30 5.71
C ILE A 205 -3.83 -12.32 6.62
N ASP A 206 -2.75 -13.03 6.20
CA ASP A 206 -1.58 -13.34 7.01
C ASP A 206 -1.91 -14.34 8.16
N VAL A 207 -1.00 -14.55 9.10
CA VAL A 207 -1.12 -15.50 10.22
C VAL A 207 -1.85 -14.88 11.40
N PHE A 208 -2.53 -15.71 12.18
CA PHE A 208 -3.11 -15.30 13.47
C PHE A 208 -2.02 -15.08 14.53
N LEU A 209 -2.28 -14.15 15.43
CA LEU A 209 -1.49 -13.87 16.63
C LEU A 209 -2.22 -14.40 17.87
N ASP A 210 -1.55 -14.31 19.04
CA ASP A 210 -2.08 -14.84 20.32
C ASP A 210 -3.35 -14.13 20.81
N ASN A 211 -3.71 -12.99 20.21
CA ASN A 211 -4.91 -12.21 20.53
C ASN A 211 -6.06 -12.46 19.52
N ASP A 212 -5.98 -13.50 18.71
CA ASP A 212 -6.94 -13.89 17.67
C ASP A 212 -7.06 -12.89 16.50
N TYR A 213 -6.30 -11.79 16.50
CA TYR A 213 -6.16 -10.93 15.33
C TYR A 213 -5.11 -11.49 14.38
N THR A 214 -5.29 -11.21 13.09
CA THR A 214 -4.24 -11.52 12.11
C THR A 214 -3.13 -10.47 12.18
N LYS A 215 -1.96 -10.87 11.68
CA LYS A 215 -0.82 -9.93 11.55
C LYS A 215 -1.16 -8.75 10.63
N GLU A 216 -1.98 -8.98 9.60
CA GLU A 216 -2.47 -7.91 8.71
C GLU A 216 -3.32 -6.89 9.47
N GLU A 217 -4.23 -7.36 10.33
CA GLU A 217 -5.06 -6.50 11.17
C GLU A 217 -4.22 -5.67 12.14
N MET A 218 -3.23 -6.26 12.78
CA MET A 218 -2.34 -5.53 13.70
C MET A 218 -1.44 -4.52 13.00
N LYS A 219 -1.12 -4.70 11.70
CA LYS A 219 -0.47 -3.64 10.90
C LYS A 219 -1.37 -2.42 10.82
N MET A 220 -2.66 -2.58 10.52
CA MET A 220 -3.59 -1.45 10.46
C MET A 220 -3.70 -0.70 11.79
N VAL A 221 -3.69 -1.41 12.93
CA VAL A 221 -3.68 -0.78 14.26
C VAL A 221 -2.43 0.05 14.47
N ASN A 222 -1.28 -0.59 14.44
CA ASN A 222 0.00 0.02 14.86
C ASN A 222 0.47 1.09 13.87
N GLU A 223 0.30 0.84 12.57
CA GLU A 223 0.75 1.76 11.53
C GLU A 223 -0.12 3.03 11.49
N THR A 224 -1.44 2.93 11.68
CA THR A 224 -2.34 4.09 11.74
C THR A 224 -1.97 5.03 12.90
N GLN A 225 -1.72 4.47 14.08
CA GLN A 225 -1.28 5.24 15.25
C GLN A 225 0.05 5.95 14.98
N LYS A 226 1.00 5.27 14.36
CA LYS A 226 2.32 5.84 14.03
C LYS A 226 2.23 6.95 12.99
N ILE A 227 1.45 6.76 11.91
CA ILE A 227 1.29 7.73 10.82
C ILE A 227 0.56 9.01 11.29
N LEU A 228 -0.47 8.85 12.14
CA LEU A 228 -1.23 9.97 12.68
C LEU A 228 -0.63 10.58 13.95
N HIS A 229 0.52 10.05 14.43
CA HIS A 229 1.20 10.50 15.66
C HIS A 229 0.30 10.51 16.90
N ASP A 230 -0.66 9.58 16.99
CA ASP A 230 -1.59 9.46 18.12
C ASP A 230 -1.82 7.98 18.47
N ASP A 231 -1.15 7.52 19.52
CA ASP A 231 -1.26 6.15 20.04
C ASP A 231 -2.54 5.90 20.85
N THR A 232 -3.34 6.94 21.08
CA THR A 232 -4.64 6.84 21.76
C THR A 232 -5.78 6.44 20.82
N ILE A 233 -5.59 6.49 19.50
CA ILE A 233 -6.59 6.09 18.52
C ILE A 233 -6.86 4.58 18.63
N GLN A 234 -8.11 4.22 18.87
CA GLN A 234 -8.56 2.84 18.93
C GLN A 234 -8.92 2.33 17.54
N VAL A 235 -8.19 1.36 17.01
CA VAL A 235 -8.46 0.76 15.70
C VAL A 235 -8.91 -0.68 15.87
N VAL A 236 -10.07 -1.03 15.29
CA VAL A 236 -10.68 -2.35 15.34
C VAL A 236 -10.87 -2.87 13.91
N PRO A 237 -9.89 -3.56 13.34
CA PRO A 237 -9.93 -4.03 11.96
C PRO A 237 -10.47 -5.45 11.85
N THR A 238 -11.06 -5.76 10.69
CA THR A 238 -11.31 -7.11 10.19
C THR A 238 -10.86 -7.16 8.74
N THR A 239 -9.89 -7.99 8.42
CA THR A 239 -9.35 -8.07 7.06
C THR A 239 -9.83 -9.31 6.32
N VAL A 240 -10.42 -9.11 5.13
CA VAL A 240 -11.04 -10.17 4.34
C VAL A 240 -10.45 -10.21 2.93
N ARG A 241 -10.01 -11.39 2.48
CA ARG A 241 -9.64 -11.63 1.09
C ARG A 241 -10.90 -11.90 0.27
N VAL A 242 -11.04 -11.20 -0.85
CA VAL A 242 -12.20 -11.28 -1.74
C VAL A 242 -11.78 -11.64 -3.17
N PRO A 243 -12.68 -12.22 -4.00
CA PRO A 243 -12.37 -12.63 -5.37
C PRO A 243 -12.37 -11.43 -6.34
N VAL A 244 -11.51 -10.48 -6.06
CA VAL A 244 -11.27 -9.27 -6.86
C VAL A 244 -9.80 -9.26 -7.26
N TYR A 245 -9.51 -8.96 -8.52
CA TYR A 245 -8.14 -9.00 -9.02
C TYR A 245 -7.26 -7.94 -8.41
N ARG A 246 -7.70 -6.68 -8.41
CA ARG A 246 -6.92 -5.50 -8.06
C ARG A 246 -7.82 -4.44 -7.42
N SER A 247 -7.27 -3.55 -6.62
CA SER A 247 -7.91 -2.57 -5.74
C SER A 247 -8.51 -3.16 -4.47
N HIS A 248 -8.09 -2.61 -3.33
CA HIS A 248 -8.69 -2.88 -2.04
C HIS A 248 -9.85 -1.94 -1.78
N SER A 249 -10.88 -2.44 -1.13
CA SER A 249 -12.02 -1.65 -0.67
C SER A 249 -12.11 -1.74 0.85
N GLU A 250 -12.58 -0.67 1.49
CA GLU A 250 -12.69 -0.61 2.95
C GLU A 250 -13.98 0.09 3.37
N SER A 251 -14.70 -0.53 4.30
CA SER A 251 -15.84 0.05 5.01
C SER A 251 -15.36 0.57 6.35
N VAL A 252 -15.43 1.87 6.54
CA VAL A 252 -14.84 2.55 7.70
C VAL A 252 -15.91 3.32 8.47
N LEU A 253 -16.00 3.06 9.78
CA LEU A 253 -16.70 3.87 10.76
C LEU A 253 -15.65 4.57 11.63
N VAL A 254 -15.78 5.89 11.76
CA VAL A 254 -14.87 6.71 12.56
C VAL A 254 -15.66 7.45 13.61
N GLU A 255 -15.17 7.47 14.85
CA GLU A 255 -15.65 8.33 15.92
C GLU A 255 -14.63 9.45 16.16
N THR A 256 -15.10 10.70 16.11
CA THR A 256 -14.28 11.90 16.31
C THR A 256 -14.50 12.50 17.70
N ALA A 257 -13.60 13.39 18.11
CA ALA A 257 -13.72 14.09 19.39
C ALA A 257 -14.97 14.99 19.44
N GLU A 258 -15.26 15.71 18.34
CA GLU A 258 -16.42 16.57 18.18
C GLU A 258 -17.22 16.17 16.92
N PRO A 259 -18.54 16.44 16.89
CA PRO A 259 -19.35 16.13 15.71
C PRO A 259 -18.86 16.86 14.46
N VAL A 260 -18.80 16.14 13.33
CA VAL A 260 -18.45 16.68 12.02
C VAL A 260 -19.63 16.48 11.07
N SER A 261 -20.01 17.49 10.29
CA SER A 261 -21.06 17.33 9.29
C SER A 261 -20.57 16.56 8.06
N VAL A 262 -21.50 15.91 7.36
CA VAL A 262 -21.20 15.21 6.09
C VAL A 262 -20.66 16.19 5.06
N GLU A 263 -21.23 17.37 4.97
CA GLU A 263 -20.84 18.42 4.02
C GLU A 263 -19.42 18.92 4.28
N ALA A 264 -19.06 19.14 5.56
CA ALA A 264 -17.72 19.57 5.94
C ALA A 264 -16.67 18.49 5.61
N PHE A 265 -16.96 17.24 5.91
CA PHE A 265 -16.05 16.13 5.60
C PHE A 265 -15.92 15.93 4.08
N ARG A 266 -17.03 15.95 3.34
CA ARG A 266 -17.02 15.86 1.87
C ARG A 266 -16.18 16.96 1.24
N ALA A 267 -16.38 18.21 1.66
CA ALA A 267 -15.64 19.36 1.16
C ALA A 267 -14.14 19.28 1.50
N ALA A 268 -13.76 18.66 2.61
CA ALA A 268 -12.37 18.38 2.95
C ALA A 268 -11.79 17.31 2.04
N CYS A 269 -12.51 16.21 1.78
CA CYS A 269 -12.09 15.15 0.87
C CYS A 269 -11.90 15.66 -0.57
N GLU A 270 -12.77 16.54 -1.07
CA GLU A 270 -12.67 17.12 -2.42
C GLU A 270 -11.40 17.96 -2.63
N LYS A 271 -10.81 18.47 -1.56
CA LYS A 271 -9.59 19.27 -1.59
C LYS A 271 -8.34 18.46 -1.26
N PHE A 272 -8.51 17.23 -0.79
CA PHE A 272 -7.40 16.44 -0.29
C PHE A 272 -6.66 15.76 -1.46
N PRO A 273 -5.32 15.90 -1.55
CA PRO A 273 -4.55 15.32 -2.64
C PRO A 273 -4.62 13.77 -2.61
N GLY A 274 -4.64 13.15 -3.79
CA GLY A 274 -4.70 11.69 -3.93
C GLY A 274 -6.06 11.06 -3.60
N LEU A 275 -7.11 11.89 -3.39
CA LEU A 275 -8.46 11.45 -3.07
C LEU A 275 -9.49 12.05 -4.03
N GLN A 276 -10.36 11.22 -4.58
CA GLN A 276 -11.49 11.64 -5.42
C GLN A 276 -12.81 11.28 -4.74
N VAL A 277 -13.74 12.24 -4.65
CA VAL A 277 -15.09 11.99 -4.12
C VAL A 277 -15.97 11.43 -5.24
N LYS A 278 -16.45 10.19 -5.06
CA LYS A 278 -17.43 9.49 -5.89
C LYS A 278 -18.62 9.13 -5.02
N ASP A 279 -19.53 10.06 -4.82
CA ASP A 279 -20.59 9.91 -3.81
C ASP A 279 -21.90 10.61 -4.23
N ASN A 280 -22.60 9.98 -5.17
CA ASN A 280 -23.95 10.36 -5.56
C ASN A 280 -24.87 9.13 -5.56
N PRO A 281 -25.44 8.77 -4.40
CA PRO A 281 -26.31 7.60 -4.29
C PRO A 281 -27.56 7.63 -5.18
N ALA A 282 -28.07 8.82 -5.50
CA ALA A 282 -29.25 8.96 -6.37
C ALA A 282 -28.96 8.51 -7.81
N GLU A 283 -27.72 8.69 -8.26
CA GLU A 283 -27.24 8.25 -9.59
C GLU A 283 -26.45 6.95 -9.51
N GLN A 284 -26.40 6.27 -8.35
CA GLN A 284 -25.63 5.05 -8.10
C GLN A 284 -24.12 5.23 -8.34
N ILE A 285 -23.59 6.42 -8.08
CA ILE A 285 -22.15 6.73 -8.20
C ILE A 285 -21.50 6.51 -6.84
N TYR A 286 -20.60 5.53 -6.77
CA TYR A 286 -19.80 5.18 -5.61
C TYR A 286 -18.53 4.43 -6.03
N PRO A 287 -17.46 4.40 -5.19
CA PRO A 287 -16.22 3.73 -5.54
C PRO A 287 -16.37 2.22 -5.71
N MET A 288 -15.74 1.67 -6.74
CA MET A 288 -15.71 0.23 -7.00
C MET A 288 -14.32 -0.24 -7.46
N PRO A 289 -13.82 -1.40 -7.00
CA PRO A 289 -12.46 -1.86 -7.30
C PRO A 289 -12.19 -2.07 -8.80
N LEU A 290 -13.21 -2.42 -9.59
CA LEU A 290 -13.06 -2.60 -11.04
C LEU A 290 -12.63 -1.30 -11.74
N TYR A 291 -13.09 -0.15 -11.26
CA TYR A 291 -12.85 1.15 -11.90
C TYR A 291 -11.69 1.93 -11.29
N THR A 292 -11.29 1.60 -10.05
CA THR A 292 -10.11 2.20 -9.40
C THR A 292 -8.81 1.47 -9.72
N SER A 293 -8.87 0.30 -10.32
CA SER A 293 -7.68 -0.45 -10.74
C SER A 293 -6.87 0.34 -11.77
N ASN A 294 -5.55 0.41 -11.55
CA ASN A 294 -4.59 1.20 -12.31
C ASN A 294 -4.77 2.73 -12.20
N GLN A 295 -5.57 3.21 -11.24
CA GLN A 295 -5.68 4.64 -10.95
C GLN A 295 -4.69 5.05 -9.84
N ASN A 296 -4.22 6.30 -9.92
CA ASN A 296 -3.28 6.84 -8.92
C ASN A 296 -3.98 7.29 -7.64
N ASP A 297 -5.16 7.87 -7.78
CA ASP A 297 -5.95 8.37 -6.65
C ASP A 297 -6.82 7.25 -6.05
N CYS A 298 -7.08 7.34 -4.76
CA CYS A 298 -8.14 6.59 -4.11
C CYS A 298 -9.48 7.29 -4.33
N GLU A 299 -10.56 6.51 -4.38
CA GLU A 299 -11.92 7.05 -4.45
C GLU A 299 -12.62 6.86 -3.10
N ILE A 300 -13.31 7.91 -2.62
CA ILE A 300 -14.12 7.88 -1.40
C ILE A 300 -15.57 8.18 -1.73
N GLY A 301 -16.49 7.46 -1.08
CA GLY A 301 -17.93 7.68 -1.22
C GLY A 301 -18.71 7.02 -0.12
N ARG A 302 -20.05 6.97 -0.26
CA ARG A 302 -20.96 6.47 0.77
C ARG A 302 -20.73 7.19 2.10
N ILE A 303 -20.40 8.48 2.05
CA ILE A 303 -20.15 9.32 3.22
C ILE A 303 -21.52 9.61 3.88
N ARG A 304 -21.64 9.22 5.15
CA ARG A 304 -22.89 9.35 5.89
C ARG A 304 -22.65 9.36 7.39
N LYS A 305 -23.53 9.99 8.14
CA LYS A 305 -23.51 9.98 9.61
C LYS A 305 -23.77 8.58 10.16
N ASP A 306 -23.23 8.30 11.33
CA ASP A 306 -23.71 7.20 12.16
C ASP A 306 -25.17 7.51 12.60
N LEU A 307 -25.99 6.47 12.69
CA LEU A 307 -27.41 6.60 13.05
C LEU A 307 -27.62 6.86 14.54
N TYR A 308 -26.67 6.52 15.39
CA TYR A 308 -26.79 6.48 16.84
C TYR A 308 -25.76 7.32 17.57
N ASN A 309 -24.67 7.72 16.89
CA ASN A 309 -23.60 8.52 17.44
C ASN A 309 -23.37 9.76 16.55
N ASP A 310 -23.66 10.95 17.10
CA ASP A 310 -23.50 12.23 16.39
C ASP A 310 -22.02 12.56 16.06
N LYS A 311 -21.07 11.91 16.76
CA LYS A 311 -19.63 11.98 16.48
C LYS A 311 -19.15 10.91 15.49
N GLY A 312 -20.05 10.02 15.06
CA GLY A 312 -19.77 8.94 14.13
C GLY A 312 -19.90 9.36 12.66
N MET A 313 -18.92 8.95 11.85
CA MET A 313 -18.91 9.14 10.40
C MET A 313 -18.59 7.82 9.72
N ASN A 314 -19.38 7.45 8.72
CA ASN A 314 -19.13 6.27 7.88
C ASN A 314 -18.72 6.70 6.48
N PHE A 315 -17.78 5.98 5.89
CA PHE A 315 -17.43 6.09 4.48
C PHE A 315 -16.97 4.76 3.88
N TRP A 316 -16.92 4.72 2.57
CA TRP A 316 -16.36 3.64 1.78
C TRP A 316 -15.22 4.21 0.95
N ILE A 317 -14.05 3.59 1.01
CA ILE A 317 -12.87 4.00 0.26
C ILE A 317 -12.32 2.83 -0.55
N VAL A 318 -11.87 3.11 -1.76
CA VAL A 318 -11.27 2.12 -2.66
C VAL A 318 -10.02 2.70 -3.28
N GLY A 319 -8.96 1.91 -3.31
CA GLY A 319 -7.68 2.31 -3.92
C GLY A 319 -6.91 1.14 -4.48
N ASP A 320 -6.08 1.44 -5.49
CA ASP A 320 -5.19 0.44 -6.08
C ASP A 320 -4.02 0.16 -5.13
N GLN A 321 -4.01 -1.04 -4.56
CA GLN A 321 -3.04 -1.45 -3.55
C GLN A 321 -1.62 -1.67 -4.09
N ILE A 322 -1.46 -1.83 -5.42
CA ILE A 322 -0.12 -1.93 -6.04
C ILE A 322 0.40 -0.53 -6.38
N ARG A 323 -0.49 0.38 -6.80
CA ARG A 323 -0.16 1.80 -7.05
C ARG A 323 -0.11 2.57 -5.73
N LYS A 324 -1.20 3.24 -5.37
CA LYS A 324 -1.22 4.08 -4.15
C LYS A 324 -0.88 3.30 -2.90
N GLY A 325 -1.34 2.06 -2.79
CA GLY A 325 -1.03 1.21 -1.64
C GLY A 325 0.42 0.71 -1.55
N ALA A 326 1.26 0.92 -2.57
CA ALA A 326 2.65 0.43 -2.57
C ALA A 326 3.58 1.31 -3.42
N ALA A 327 3.67 1.03 -4.74
CA ALA A 327 4.69 1.61 -5.60
C ALA A 327 4.56 3.13 -5.72
N LEU A 328 3.35 3.65 -5.91
CA LEU A 328 3.14 5.09 -6.05
C LEU A 328 3.47 5.83 -4.75
N ASN A 329 3.03 5.31 -3.60
CA ASN A 329 3.33 5.95 -2.31
C ASN A 329 4.85 6.03 -2.07
N ALA A 330 5.57 4.95 -2.35
CA ALA A 330 7.02 4.92 -2.23
C ALA A 330 7.71 5.85 -3.25
N LEU A 331 7.20 5.94 -4.49
CA LEU A 331 7.74 6.86 -5.50
C LEU A 331 7.48 8.32 -5.11
N GLN A 332 6.31 8.65 -4.55
CA GLN A 332 6.00 9.99 -4.04
C GLN A 332 6.93 10.40 -2.89
N ILE A 333 7.36 9.46 -2.03
CA ILE A 333 8.42 9.71 -1.03
C ILE A 333 9.73 10.08 -1.74
N ALA A 334 10.10 9.35 -2.80
CA ALA A 334 11.29 9.67 -3.60
C ALA A 334 11.16 11.02 -4.32
N GLU A 335 9.99 11.36 -4.86
CA GLU A 335 9.71 12.66 -5.48
C GLU A 335 9.89 13.80 -4.48
N TYR A 336 9.41 13.64 -3.25
CA TYR A 336 9.60 14.62 -2.18
C TYR A 336 11.08 14.83 -1.86
N LEU A 337 11.87 13.74 -1.74
CA LEU A 337 13.32 13.84 -1.54
C LEU A 337 14.01 14.60 -2.69
N VAL A 338 13.60 14.32 -3.93
CA VAL A 338 14.15 15.01 -5.12
C VAL A 338 13.75 16.48 -5.13
N GLU A 339 12.51 16.82 -4.84
CA GLU A 339 12.02 18.20 -4.76
C GLU A 339 12.80 19.00 -3.71
N LYS A 340 13.03 18.41 -2.54
CA LYS A 340 13.79 19.03 -1.44
C LYS A 340 15.30 18.98 -1.62
N GLN A 341 15.81 18.29 -2.66
CA GLN A 341 17.25 18.01 -2.86
C GLN A 341 17.89 17.36 -1.62
N ALA A 342 17.17 16.45 -0.99
CA ALA A 342 17.52 15.79 0.28
C ALA A 342 18.01 14.34 0.05
N PHE A 343 18.94 14.13 -0.92
CA PHE A 343 19.56 12.86 -1.27
C PHE A 343 21.02 13.01 -1.68
#